data_a80f05bd74f816d72919734cb66ba138
#
_entry.id   a80f05bd74f816d72919734cb66ba138
#
_cell.length_a   1.000
_cell.length_b   1.000
_cell.length_c   1.000
_cell.angle_alpha   90.00
_cell.angle_beta   90.00
_cell.angle_gamma   90.00
#
_symmetry.space_group_name_H-M   'P 1'
#
loop_
_entity.id
_entity.type
_entity.pdbx_description
1 polymer ?
#
loop_
_entity_poly.entity_id
_entity_poly.type
_entity_poly.pdbx_seq_one_letter_code
_entity_poly.pdbx_strand_id
1 'polypeptide(L)'
;MLQVTKESSTALRIQKARTALLLDHPFFGSLLFRLKGQERPSIQTMATDGVSLFYNPEFVATLSQGELAGVLAHEVMHPALQHHTRRADRSLKRWNIACDYAINPLLVDAGLTLPKDVLLDNRFRGMSAERIYNLLGQDEQKSQQKSETSNNSEHPSESGGCGESSQRGSEDGPGAPITPGGIGQVLDAPLAEEADGKNSSEQARDWQIAVEQAESLAKLAGKVPAGLERSIEKAAQAAVDWRELLRRLWSDTAPADYSWMRPNRRHIWAGLYLPGTVREGVGEIAIAVDCSGSVSARQLGIFEAEIRSILEGQRPQRTHVLYFDALVHKVDTYEAGQPIQLQPKGGGGTDFRPCFQWLDENGIVPQTLVFLTDLNGTFPSAAPAYPVLWASTESRHAPFGQVVPMESA
;
A
#
# COMPACT_ATOMS: atom_id res chain seq x y z
N MET A 1 0.53 -44.80 13.31
CA MET A 1 2.00 -44.76 13.36
C MET A 1 2.64 -44.05 12.14
N LEU A 2 2.15 -44.21 10.91
CA LEU A 2 2.71 -43.58 9.71
C LEU A 2 2.55 -42.04 9.63
N GLN A 3 1.51 -41.46 10.21
CA GLN A 3 1.29 -40.01 10.23
C GLN A 3 2.28 -39.28 11.14
N VAL A 4 2.54 -39.80 12.34
CA VAL A 4 3.47 -39.18 13.32
C VAL A 4 4.93 -39.13 12.79
N THR A 5 5.33 -40.10 11.97
CA THR A 5 6.67 -40.13 11.38
C THR A 5 6.83 -39.13 10.23
N LYS A 6 5.76 -38.81 9.49
CA LYS A 6 5.78 -37.87 8.36
C LYS A 6 5.79 -36.41 8.84
N GLU A 7 5.01 -36.06 9.87
CA GLU A 7 5.00 -34.76 10.54
C GLU A 7 6.37 -34.43 11.14
N SER A 8 7.00 -35.39 11.83
CA SER A 8 8.35 -35.25 12.38
C SER A 8 9.40 -34.99 11.28
N SER A 9 9.24 -35.57 10.09
CA SER A 9 10.15 -35.36 8.97
C SER A 9 10.03 -33.97 8.35
N THR A 10 8.81 -33.44 8.16
CA THR A 10 8.55 -32.10 7.59
C THR A 10 9.05 -31.01 8.53
N ALA A 11 8.72 -31.09 9.82
CA ALA A 11 9.20 -30.15 10.82
C ALA A 11 10.73 -30.12 10.88
N LEU A 12 11.41 -31.27 10.80
CA LEU A 12 12.85 -31.36 10.79
C LEU A 12 13.46 -30.71 9.51
N ARG A 13 12.83 -30.87 8.36
CA ARG A 13 13.28 -30.23 7.11
C ARG A 13 13.19 -28.70 7.20
N ILE A 14 12.07 -28.17 7.70
CA ILE A 14 11.89 -26.73 7.93
C ILE A 14 12.93 -26.22 8.93
N GLN A 15 13.19 -26.95 10.02
CA GLN A 15 14.18 -26.57 11.02
C GLN A 15 15.60 -26.53 10.46
N LYS A 16 15.97 -27.50 9.61
CA LYS A 16 17.25 -27.48 8.89
C LYS A 16 17.37 -26.29 7.94
N ALA A 17 16.31 -25.97 7.19
CA ALA A 17 16.31 -24.84 6.28
C ALA A 17 16.38 -23.50 7.04
N ARG A 18 15.70 -23.36 8.19
CA ARG A 18 15.81 -22.20 9.07
C ARG A 18 17.24 -22.01 9.59
N THR A 19 17.88 -23.10 10.02
CA THR A 19 19.26 -23.07 10.50
C THR A 19 20.24 -22.70 9.37
N ALA A 20 20.07 -23.26 8.19
CA ALA A 20 20.89 -22.91 7.01
C ALA A 20 20.73 -21.43 6.67
N LEU A 21 19.50 -20.90 6.61
CA LEU A 21 19.25 -19.49 6.39
C LEU A 21 19.91 -18.59 7.44
N LEU A 22 19.88 -18.98 8.73
CA LEU A 22 20.52 -18.19 9.77
C LEU A 22 22.04 -18.11 9.60
N LEU A 23 22.67 -19.21 9.15
CA LEU A 23 24.11 -19.29 8.97
C LEU A 23 24.58 -18.64 7.67
N ASP A 24 23.87 -18.87 6.57
CA ASP A 24 24.26 -18.44 5.24
C ASP A 24 23.70 -17.06 4.85
N HIS A 25 22.48 -16.75 5.28
CA HIS A 25 21.75 -15.52 5.03
C HIS A 25 21.14 -14.96 6.31
N PRO A 26 21.93 -14.43 7.25
CA PRO A 26 21.52 -14.05 8.61
C PRO A 26 20.38 -13.04 8.64
N PHE A 27 20.24 -12.18 7.63
CA PHE A 27 19.10 -11.28 7.50
C PHE A 27 17.77 -12.06 7.48
N PHE A 28 17.60 -12.95 6.50
CA PHE A 28 16.36 -13.73 6.36
C PHE A 28 16.16 -14.71 7.52
N GLY A 29 17.23 -15.35 7.96
CA GLY A 29 17.19 -16.32 9.05
C GLY A 29 16.72 -15.70 10.37
N SER A 30 17.23 -14.53 10.74
CA SER A 30 16.82 -13.85 11.99
C SER A 30 15.35 -13.43 11.97
N LEU A 31 14.86 -12.92 10.85
CA LEU A 31 13.46 -12.55 10.68
C LEU A 31 12.52 -13.76 10.71
N LEU A 32 12.94 -14.88 10.10
CA LEU A 32 12.14 -16.10 10.03
C LEU A 32 11.85 -16.72 11.42
N PHE A 33 12.73 -16.52 12.40
CA PHE A 33 12.50 -17.00 13.78
C PHE A 33 11.35 -16.27 14.49
N ARG A 34 10.89 -15.13 13.99
CA ARG A 34 9.73 -14.41 14.54
C ARG A 34 8.40 -15.05 14.15
N LEU A 35 8.37 -15.80 13.06
CA LEU A 35 7.16 -16.46 12.58
C LEU A 35 6.93 -17.80 13.28
N LYS A 36 5.73 -18.01 13.80
CA LYS A 36 5.31 -19.27 14.42
C LYS A 36 4.90 -20.24 13.30
N GLY A 37 5.66 -21.33 13.11
CA GLY A 37 5.34 -22.36 12.10
C GLY A 37 4.08 -23.13 12.46
N GLN A 38 3.12 -23.20 11.53
CA GLN A 38 1.86 -23.92 11.68
C GLN A 38 1.58 -24.76 10.45
N GLU A 39 1.31 -26.04 10.67
CA GLU A 39 0.91 -26.95 9.61
C GLU A 39 -0.54 -26.66 9.20
N ARG A 40 -0.78 -26.46 7.90
CA ARG A 40 -2.11 -26.23 7.33
C ARG A 40 -2.25 -26.96 5.99
N PRO A 41 -2.68 -28.22 5.98
CA PRO A 41 -2.81 -29.00 4.75
C PRO A 41 -3.84 -28.45 3.74
N SER A 42 -4.73 -27.54 4.17
CA SER A 42 -5.76 -26.94 3.33
C SER A 42 -5.22 -25.88 2.35
N ILE A 43 -4.02 -25.34 2.58
CA ILE A 43 -3.38 -24.43 1.62
C ILE A 43 -2.56 -25.22 0.61
N GLN A 44 -2.33 -24.62 -0.57
CA GLN A 44 -1.61 -25.33 -1.64
C GLN A 44 -0.09 -25.33 -1.41
N THR A 45 0.48 -24.23 -0.89
CA THR A 45 1.92 -24.01 -0.74
C THR A 45 2.29 -23.57 0.69
N MET A 46 2.72 -22.32 0.84
CA MET A 46 2.94 -21.65 2.10
C MET A 46 2.20 -20.32 2.15
N ALA A 47 1.99 -19.78 3.33
CA ALA A 47 1.37 -18.47 3.53
C ALA A 47 1.84 -17.84 4.82
N THR A 48 1.79 -16.49 4.91
CA THR A 48 2.07 -15.76 6.14
C THR A 48 1.06 -14.63 6.34
N ASP A 49 0.75 -14.37 7.62
CA ASP A 49 -0.07 -13.25 8.09
C ASP A 49 0.76 -12.22 8.90
N GLY A 50 2.08 -12.38 8.93
CA GLY A 50 3.00 -11.56 9.72
C GLY A 50 3.23 -12.06 11.15
N VAL A 51 2.46 -13.02 11.64
CA VAL A 51 2.62 -13.66 12.97
C VAL A 51 2.96 -15.13 12.81
N SER A 52 2.26 -15.82 11.91
CA SER A 52 2.38 -17.24 11.65
C SER A 52 2.92 -17.50 10.24
N LEU A 53 3.63 -18.61 10.10
CA LEU A 53 4.03 -19.21 8.84
C LEU A 53 3.23 -20.49 8.68
N PHE A 54 2.25 -20.47 7.79
CA PHE A 54 1.45 -21.63 7.44
C PHE A 54 2.14 -22.41 6.33
N TYR A 55 2.13 -23.73 6.40
CA TYR A 55 2.74 -24.58 5.37
C TYR A 55 1.95 -25.85 5.11
N ASN A 56 1.92 -26.25 3.84
CA ASN A 56 1.42 -27.55 3.45
C ASN A 56 2.57 -28.58 3.49
N PRO A 57 2.46 -29.68 4.28
CA PRO A 57 3.50 -30.70 4.37
C PRO A 57 3.83 -31.37 3.04
N GLU A 58 2.83 -31.55 2.17
CA GLU A 58 3.02 -32.17 0.87
C GLU A 58 3.86 -31.28 -0.06
N PHE A 59 3.57 -29.99 -0.08
CA PHE A 59 4.37 -29.00 -0.80
C PHE A 59 5.83 -28.96 -0.29
N VAL A 60 6.03 -28.91 1.04
CA VAL A 60 7.37 -28.96 1.64
C VAL A 60 8.12 -30.22 1.21
N ALA A 61 7.44 -31.35 1.07
CA ALA A 61 8.09 -32.59 0.65
C ALA A 61 8.59 -32.56 -0.81
N THR A 62 8.00 -31.76 -1.69
CA THR A 62 8.43 -31.65 -3.10
C THR A 62 9.69 -30.82 -3.31
N LEU A 63 9.99 -29.89 -2.37
CA LEU A 63 11.10 -28.95 -2.49
C LEU A 63 12.45 -29.61 -2.14
N SER A 64 13.52 -29.25 -2.83
CA SER A 64 14.87 -29.48 -2.35
C SER A 64 15.15 -28.64 -1.10
N GLN A 65 16.23 -28.92 -0.39
CA GLN A 65 16.58 -28.14 0.81
C GLN A 65 16.91 -26.66 0.49
N GLY A 66 17.55 -26.42 -0.67
CA GLY A 66 17.86 -25.07 -1.14
C GLY A 66 16.58 -24.29 -1.55
N GLU A 67 15.69 -24.94 -2.30
CA GLU A 67 14.40 -24.34 -2.65
C GLU A 67 13.53 -24.07 -1.41
N LEU A 68 13.52 -24.97 -0.42
CA LEU A 68 12.82 -24.76 0.83
C LEU A 68 13.35 -23.53 1.58
N ALA A 69 14.68 -23.35 1.62
CA ALA A 69 15.29 -22.14 2.19
C ALA A 69 14.85 -20.88 1.41
N GLY A 70 14.85 -20.94 0.08
CA GLY A 70 14.37 -19.83 -0.77
C GLY A 70 12.91 -19.49 -0.54
N VAL A 71 12.03 -20.49 -0.43
CA VAL A 71 10.60 -20.28 -0.14
C VAL A 71 10.40 -19.70 1.27
N LEU A 72 11.12 -20.19 2.27
CA LEU A 72 11.05 -19.63 3.62
C LEU A 72 11.54 -18.17 3.68
N ALA A 73 12.58 -17.84 2.90
CA ALA A 73 13.04 -16.45 2.75
C ALA A 73 11.99 -15.60 2.03
N HIS A 74 11.28 -16.15 1.05
CA HIS A 74 10.17 -15.48 0.36
C HIS A 74 9.05 -15.13 1.35
N GLU A 75 8.58 -16.10 2.13
CA GLU A 75 7.51 -15.88 3.10
C GLU A 75 7.85 -14.79 4.13
N VAL A 76 9.08 -14.75 4.63
CA VAL A 76 9.47 -13.76 5.62
C VAL A 76 9.66 -12.37 5.03
N MET A 77 9.89 -12.25 3.71
CA MET A 77 9.95 -10.96 3.04
C MET A 77 8.58 -10.28 2.94
N HIS A 78 7.48 -11.00 2.93
CA HIS A 78 6.15 -10.39 2.98
C HIS A 78 5.96 -9.50 4.20
N PRO A 79 6.11 -9.99 5.45
CA PRO A 79 6.01 -9.11 6.61
C PRO A 79 7.18 -8.14 6.74
N ALA A 80 8.39 -8.47 6.29
CA ALA A 80 9.52 -7.55 6.27
C ALA A 80 9.25 -6.30 5.41
N LEU A 81 8.56 -6.48 4.28
CA LEU A 81 8.08 -5.41 3.40
C LEU A 81 6.65 -4.95 3.74
N GLN A 82 6.08 -5.40 4.86
CA GLN A 82 4.76 -5.03 5.38
C GLN A 82 3.59 -5.33 4.42
N HIS A 83 3.70 -6.31 3.54
CA HIS A 83 2.66 -6.64 2.55
C HIS A 83 1.34 -7.07 3.21
N HIS A 84 1.37 -7.70 4.37
CA HIS A 84 0.21 -8.16 5.17
C HIS A 84 -0.61 -7.00 5.78
N THR A 85 -0.01 -5.81 5.93
CA THR A 85 -0.68 -4.62 6.49
C THR A 85 -1.03 -3.57 5.43
N ARG A 86 -0.44 -3.69 4.22
CA ARG A 86 -0.50 -2.66 3.17
C ARG A 86 -1.48 -2.97 2.04
N ARG A 87 -2.20 -4.10 2.08
CA ARG A 87 -3.14 -4.47 1.01
C ARG A 87 -4.27 -3.46 0.84
N ALA A 88 -4.81 -2.94 1.92
CA ALA A 88 -5.99 -2.08 1.92
C ALA A 88 -7.15 -2.71 1.10
N ASP A 89 -7.82 -1.95 0.25
CA ASP A 89 -8.97 -2.40 -0.57
C ASP A 89 -8.56 -3.12 -1.87
N ARG A 90 -7.28 -3.48 -2.03
CA ARG A 90 -6.78 -4.16 -3.24
C ARG A 90 -7.22 -5.61 -3.28
N SER A 91 -7.50 -6.12 -4.50
CA SER A 91 -7.80 -7.54 -4.72
C SER A 91 -6.67 -8.42 -4.19
N LEU A 92 -6.99 -9.39 -3.32
CA LEU A 92 -6.03 -10.28 -2.69
C LEU A 92 -5.18 -11.03 -3.72
N LYS A 93 -5.81 -11.55 -4.77
CA LYS A 93 -5.13 -12.31 -5.83
C LYS A 93 -4.09 -11.46 -6.57
N ARG A 94 -4.48 -10.27 -7.06
CA ARG A 94 -3.56 -9.37 -7.77
C ARG A 94 -2.49 -8.81 -6.84
N TRP A 95 -2.83 -8.58 -5.56
CA TRP A 95 -1.87 -8.12 -4.56
C TRP A 95 -0.77 -9.15 -4.31
N ASN A 96 -1.13 -10.43 -4.13
CA ASN A 96 -0.16 -11.51 -3.98
C ASN A 96 0.81 -11.59 -5.17
N ILE A 97 0.27 -11.56 -6.41
CA ILE A 97 1.09 -11.54 -7.63
C ILE A 97 2.06 -10.35 -7.65
N ALA A 98 1.59 -9.16 -7.28
CA ALA A 98 2.43 -7.96 -7.24
C ALA A 98 3.52 -8.05 -6.18
N CYS A 99 3.21 -8.60 -5.01
CA CYS A 99 4.17 -8.84 -3.94
C CYS A 99 5.25 -9.84 -4.35
N ASP A 100 4.87 -10.93 -5.03
CA ASP A 100 5.80 -11.94 -5.53
C ASP A 100 6.77 -11.37 -6.57
N TYR A 101 6.28 -10.56 -7.51
CA TYR A 101 7.14 -9.86 -8.47
C TYR A 101 8.09 -8.85 -7.81
N ALA A 102 7.71 -8.29 -6.66
CA ALA A 102 8.59 -7.40 -5.90
C ALA A 102 9.66 -8.17 -5.11
N ILE A 103 9.34 -9.34 -4.55
CA ILE A 103 10.21 -10.12 -3.67
C ILE A 103 11.19 -11.01 -4.47
N ASN A 104 10.69 -11.77 -5.45
CA ASN A 104 11.48 -12.81 -6.10
C ASN A 104 12.79 -12.33 -6.72
N PRO A 105 12.85 -11.16 -7.39
CA PRO A 105 14.12 -10.62 -7.89
C PRO A 105 15.14 -10.35 -6.78
N LEU A 106 14.70 -9.91 -5.59
CA LEU A 106 15.58 -9.63 -4.46
C LEU A 106 16.23 -10.90 -3.91
N LEU A 107 15.47 -12.00 -3.86
CA LEU A 107 15.96 -13.28 -3.39
C LEU A 107 16.95 -13.90 -4.37
N VAL A 108 16.68 -13.79 -5.67
CA VAL A 108 17.63 -14.22 -6.72
C VAL A 108 18.93 -13.43 -6.63
N ASP A 109 18.86 -12.10 -6.45
CA ASP A 109 20.04 -11.25 -6.28
C ASP A 109 20.82 -11.55 -5.00
N ALA A 110 20.11 -12.01 -3.96
CA ALA A 110 20.72 -12.49 -2.71
C ALA A 110 21.36 -13.89 -2.85
N GLY A 111 21.26 -14.54 -4.01
CA GLY A 111 21.83 -15.87 -4.28
C GLY A 111 21.00 -17.04 -3.75
N LEU A 112 19.73 -16.82 -3.40
CA LEU A 112 18.83 -17.88 -2.96
C LEU A 112 18.26 -18.65 -4.16
N THR A 113 18.03 -19.94 -3.96
CA THR A 113 17.45 -20.83 -4.97
C THR A 113 15.92 -20.82 -4.80
N LEU A 114 15.20 -20.43 -5.84
CA LEU A 114 13.75 -20.50 -5.89
C LEU A 114 13.29 -21.70 -6.75
N PRO A 115 12.06 -22.23 -6.56
CA PRO A 115 11.44 -23.20 -7.46
C PRO A 115 11.37 -22.69 -8.91
N LYS A 116 11.25 -23.61 -9.89
CA LYS A 116 11.42 -23.27 -11.32
C LYS A 116 10.35 -22.33 -11.88
N ASP A 117 9.13 -22.39 -11.40
CA ASP A 117 7.97 -21.68 -11.98
C ASP A 117 7.58 -20.42 -11.20
N VAL A 118 8.56 -19.73 -10.61
CA VAL A 118 8.30 -18.50 -9.84
C VAL A 118 8.04 -17.30 -10.74
N LEU A 119 7.22 -16.37 -10.25
CA LEU A 119 6.95 -15.11 -10.93
C LEU A 119 8.22 -14.23 -10.97
N LEU A 120 8.84 -14.13 -12.14
CA LEU A 120 10.00 -13.30 -12.39
C LEU A 120 9.80 -12.49 -13.68
N ASP A 121 9.84 -11.17 -13.59
CA ASP A 121 9.81 -10.28 -14.75
C ASP A 121 10.73 -9.08 -14.49
N ASN A 122 11.71 -8.90 -15.37
CA ASN A 122 12.67 -7.81 -15.26
C ASN A 122 12.04 -6.42 -15.32
N ARG A 123 10.84 -6.28 -15.91
CA ARG A 123 10.09 -5.01 -15.94
C ARG A 123 9.77 -4.49 -14.54
N PHE A 124 9.58 -5.39 -13.58
CA PHE A 124 9.15 -5.06 -12.22
C PHE A 124 10.31 -4.94 -11.23
N ARG A 125 11.56 -5.17 -11.68
CA ARG A 125 12.73 -5.15 -10.80
C ARG A 125 12.90 -3.79 -10.12
N GLY A 126 12.97 -3.79 -8.79
CA GLY A 126 13.13 -2.59 -7.97
C GLY A 126 11.88 -1.70 -7.88
N MET A 127 10.71 -2.21 -8.30
CA MET A 127 9.42 -1.54 -8.08
C MET A 127 8.78 -1.98 -6.77
N SER A 128 7.93 -1.10 -6.19
CA SER A 128 7.09 -1.45 -5.06
C SER A 128 5.91 -2.35 -5.47
N ALA A 129 5.35 -3.11 -4.54
CA ALA A 129 4.20 -3.98 -4.80
C ALA A 129 2.98 -3.18 -5.29
N GLU A 130 2.77 -1.95 -4.79
CA GLU A 130 1.70 -1.05 -5.22
C GLU A 130 1.83 -0.65 -6.68
N ARG A 131 3.04 -0.29 -7.10
CA ARG A 131 3.32 0.08 -8.49
C ARG A 131 3.10 -1.09 -9.44
N ILE A 132 3.58 -2.27 -9.06
CA ILE A 132 3.36 -3.50 -9.84
C ILE A 132 1.87 -3.82 -9.92
N TYR A 133 1.13 -3.71 -8.80
CA TYR A 133 -0.32 -3.93 -8.76
C TYR A 133 -1.07 -3.04 -9.76
N ASN A 134 -0.71 -1.75 -9.83
CA ASN A 134 -1.31 -0.79 -10.76
C ASN A 134 -0.98 -1.14 -12.22
N LEU A 135 0.26 -1.52 -12.52
CA LEU A 135 0.68 -1.92 -13.87
C LEU A 135 -0.04 -3.19 -14.34
N LEU A 136 -0.16 -4.20 -13.47
CA LEU A 136 -0.92 -5.43 -13.75
C LEU A 136 -2.39 -5.12 -14.08
N GLY A 137 -3.01 -4.19 -13.35
CA GLY A 137 -4.38 -3.73 -13.64
C GLY A 137 -4.52 -3.06 -15.00
N GLN A 138 -3.55 -2.26 -15.42
CA GLN A 138 -3.54 -1.64 -16.75
C GLN A 138 -3.35 -2.66 -17.88
N ASP A 139 -2.51 -3.67 -17.68
CA ASP A 139 -2.26 -4.72 -18.66
C ASP A 139 -3.52 -5.60 -18.84
N GLU A 140 -4.26 -5.90 -17.76
CA GLU A 140 -5.54 -6.61 -17.82
C GLU A 140 -6.60 -5.82 -18.60
N GLN A 141 -6.73 -4.52 -18.36
CA GLN A 141 -7.67 -3.64 -19.08
C GLN A 141 -7.36 -3.55 -20.58
N LYS A 142 -6.07 -3.42 -20.95
CA LYS A 142 -5.64 -3.42 -22.35
C LYS A 142 -5.91 -4.74 -23.05
N SER A 143 -5.78 -5.85 -22.34
CA SER A 143 -6.07 -7.19 -22.87
C SER A 143 -7.56 -7.40 -23.12
N GLN A 144 -8.43 -6.88 -22.24
CA GLN A 144 -9.88 -6.90 -22.42
C GLN A 144 -10.34 -6.03 -23.60
N GLN A 145 -9.80 -4.82 -23.75
CA GLN A 145 -10.11 -3.96 -24.90
C GLN A 145 -9.68 -4.55 -26.25
N LYS A 146 -8.55 -5.28 -26.29
CA LYS A 146 -8.12 -5.99 -27.50
C LYS A 146 -9.01 -7.16 -27.87
N SER A 147 -9.58 -7.87 -26.90
CA SER A 147 -10.51 -8.98 -27.16
C SER A 147 -11.89 -8.47 -27.64
N GLU A 148 -12.35 -7.32 -27.19
CA GLU A 148 -13.60 -6.71 -27.64
C GLU A 148 -13.50 -6.13 -29.07
N THR A 149 -12.34 -5.60 -29.46
CA THR A 149 -12.12 -5.10 -30.84
C THR A 149 -11.93 -6.19 -31.87
N SER A 150 -11.51 -7.40 -31.50
CA SER A 150 -11.36 -8.53 -32.41
C SER A 150 -12.68 -9.30 -32.67
N ASN A 151 -13.69 -9.12 -31.84
CA ASN A 151 -15.01 -9.76 -32.01
C ASN A 151 -16.01 -8.94 -32.84
N ASN A 152 -15.64 -7.74 -33.29
CA ASN A 152 -16.54 -6.85 -34.05
C ASN A 152 -16.34 -6.90 -35.57
N SER A 153 -15.65 -7.88 -36.11
CA SER A 153 -15.53 -8.12 -37.54
C SER A 153 -15.86 -9.59 -37.86
N GLU A 154 -17.17 -9.92 -37.87
CA GLU A 154 -17.79 -10.90 -38.75
C GLU A 154 -19.29 -11.03 -38.45
N HIS A 155 -20.06 -10.78 -39.48
CA HIS A 155 -21.46 -10.94 -39.85
C HIS A 155 -22.48 -11.64 -38.92
N PRO A 156 -23.77 -11.23 -39.00
CA PRO A 156 -24.85 -11.73 -38.17
C PRO A 156 -25.50 -12.99 -38.79
N SER A 157 -25.70 -14.02 -38.00
CA SER A 157 -26.77 -14.98 -38.27
C SER A 157 -27.30 -15.51 -36.93
N GLU A 158 -28.64 -15.54 -36.93
CA GLU A 158 -29.61 -15.91 -35.90
C GLU A 158 -29.34 -17.23 -35.18
N SER A 159 -29.58 -17.26 -33.86
CA SER A 159 -30.69 -18.03 -33.24
C SER A 159 -30.44 -18.26 -31.74
N GLY A 160 -31.41 -17.89 -30.99
CA GLY A 160 -32.03 -18.39 -29.76
C GLY A 160 -31.26 -19.25 -28.77
N GLY A 161 -31.37 -18.87 -27.46
CA GLY A 161 -31.24 -19.83 -26.40
C GLY A 161 -30.68 -19.28 -25.07
N CYS A 162 -31.59 -19.03 -24.14
CA CYS A 162 -31.53 -19.22 -22.71
C CYS A 162 -30.33 -18.63 -21.91
N GLY A 163 -30.71 -17.75 -21.01
CA GLY A 163 -29.84 -17.16 -20.00
C GLY A 163 -29.32 -18.18 -18.97
N GLU A 164 -28.08 -17.94 -18.60
CA GLU A 164 -27.55 -18.40 -17.35
C GLU A 164 -26.92 -17.22 -16.63
N SER A 165 -27.57 -16.82 -15.56
CA SER A 165 -27.10 -15.79 -14.64
C SER A 165 -25.87 -16.32 -13.89
N SER A 166 -24.70 -15.90 -14.32
CA SER A 166 -23.47 -16.13 -13.57
C SER A 166 -23.51 -15.30 -12.29
N GLN A 167 -23.81 -15.96 -11.18
CA GLN A 167 -23.56 -15.44 -9.84
C GLN A 167 -22.05 -15.15 -9.72
N ARG A 168 -21.70 -13.89 -9.54
CA ARG A 168 -20.39 -13.47 -9.07
C ARG A 168 -20.24 -13.95 -7.63
N GLY A 169 -19.68 -15.14 -7.44
CA GLY A 169 -19.19 -15.61 -6.16
C GLY A 169 -17.97 -14.77 -5.78
N SER A 170 -17.90 -14.32 -4.53
CA SER A 170 -16.73 -13.69 -3.93
C SER A 170 -15.57 -14.71 -3.91
N GLU A 171 -14.60 -14.56 -4.80
CA GLU A 171 -13.39 -15.42 -4.91
C GLU A 171 -12.30 -15.10 -3.87
N ASP A 172 -12.59 -14.33 -2.85
CA ASP A 172 -11.62 -13.85 -1.85
C ASP A 172 -11.60 -14.67 -0.54
N GLY A 173 -11.81 -15.98 -0.61
CA GLY A 173 -11.69 -16.86 0.57
C GLY A 173 -10.27 -17.45 0.73
N PRO A 174 -9.82 -17.78 1.96
CA PRO A 174 -8.58 -18.51 2.18
C PRO A 174 -8.71 -19.92 1.57
N GLY A 175 -8.12 -20.13 0.41
CA GLY A 175 -8.23 -21.37 -0.38
C GLY A 175 -8.48 -21.15 -1.87
N ALA A 176 -8.54 -19.91 -2.34
CA ALA A 176 -8.62 -19.60 -3.78
C ALA A 176 -7.41 -20.19 -4.53
N PRO A 177 -7.58 -20.74 -5.77
CA PRO A 177 -6.49 -21.35 -6.51
C PRO A 177 -5.39 -20.31 -6.78
N ILE A 178 -4.16 -20.68 -6.41
CA ILE A 178 -2.96 -19.88 -6.66
C ILE A 178 -2.79 -19.75 -8.18
N THR A 179 -2.45 -18.55 -8.62
CA THR A 179 -2.04 -18.32 -10.00
C THR A 179 -0.79 -19.16 -10.30
N PRO A 180 -0.66 -19.75 -11.50
CA PRO A 180 0.56 -20.45 -11.90
C PRO A 180 1.78 -19.54 -11.66
N GLY A 181 2.78 -20.02 -10.88
CA GLY A 181 4.00 -19.31 -10.55
C GLY A 181 4.05 -18.61 -9.17
N GLY A 182 2.98 -18.60 -8.40
CA GLY A 182 3.00 -18.15 -7.00
C GLY A 182 3.54 -19.23 -6.06
N ILE A 183 4.57 -18.92 -5.27
CA ILE A 183 5.18 -19.87 -4.31
C ILE A 183 4.70 -19.67 -2.87
N GLY A 184 4.04 -18.55 -2.59
CA GLY A 184 3.53 -18.19 -1.29
C GLY A 184 2.25 -17.37 -1.39
N GLN A 185 1.64 -17.11 -0.24
CA GLN A 185 0.50 -16.20 -0.11
C GLN A 185 0.70 -15.28 1.08
N VAL A 186 0.52 -13.98 0.87
CA VAL A 186 0.35 -13.06 1.97
C VAL A 186 -1.13 -12.98 2.35
N LEU A 187 -1.43 -13.26 3.60
CA LEU A 187 -2.74 -13.05 4.20
C LEU A 187 -2.77 -11.68 4.88
N ASP A 188 -3.96 -11.15 5.11
CA ASP A 188 -4.10 -9.92 5.89
C ASP A 188 -3.62 -10.14 7.32
N ALA A 189 -3.13 -9.07 7.95
CA ALA A 189 -2.74 -9.11 9.34
C ALA A 189 -3.94 -9.57 10.21
N PRO A 190 -3.72 -10.52 11.16
CA PRO A 190 -4.78 -11.02 12.00
C PRO A 190 -5.36 -9.89 12.86
N LEU A 191 -6.65 -10.01 13.21
CA LEU A 191 -7.29 -9.07 14.12
C LEU A 191 -6.63 -9.10 15.50
N ALA A 192 -6.76 -8.02 16.27
CA ALA A 192 -6.10 -7.86 17.55
C ALA A 192 -6.36 -9.02 18.54
N GLU A 193 -7.52 -9.67 18.46
CA GLU A 193 -7.88 -10.83 19.28
C GLU A 193 -7.02 -12.06 18.96
N GLU A 194 -6.56 -12.20 17.70
CA GLU A 194 -5.74 -13.34 17.24
C GLU A 194 -4.24 -13.04 17.27
N ALA A 195 -3.86 -11.75 17.36
CA ALA A 195 -2.49 -11.23 17.27
C ALA A 195 -1.89 -10.80 18.60
N ASP A 196 -2.06 -11.56 19.68
CA ASP A 196 -1.57 -11.22 21.01
C ASP A 196 -1.97 -9.78 21.47
N GLY A 197 -3.15 -9.30 21.04
CA GLY A 197 -3.69 -7.97 21.36
C GLY A 197 -3.15 -6.81 20.54
N LYS A 198 -2.31 -7.06 19.53
CA LYS A 198 -1.68 -6.02 18.70
C LYS A 198 -2.53 -5.68 17.48
N ASN A 199 -2.70 -4.38 17.23
CA ASN A 199 -3.32 -3.90 16.01
C ASN A 199 -2.33 -3.92 14.82
N SER A 200 -2.85 -3.74 13.60
CA SER A 200 -2.06 -3.75 12.35
C SER A 200 -0.90 -2.74 12.36
N SER A 201 -1.08 -1.56 12.97
CA SER A 201 -0.03 -0.53 13.05
C SER A 201 1.09 -0.92 14.01
N GLU A 202 0.76 -1.59 15.10
CA GLU A 202 1.76 -2.10 16.07
C GLU A 202 2.54 -3.25 15.46
N GLN A 203 1.89 -4.14 14.72
CA GLN A 203 2.56 -5.22 13.99
C GLN A 203 3.53 -4.66 12.93
N ALA A 204 3.12 -3.64 12.17
CA ALA A 204 3.98 -2.99 11.19
C ALA A 204 5.23 -2.37 11.85
N ARG A 205 5.08 -1.69 12.99
CA ARG A 205 6.19 -1.12 13.76
C ARG A 205 7.14 -2.20 14.30
N ASP A 206 6.59 -3.29 14.84
CA ASP A 206 7.40 -4.42 15.35
C ASP A 206 8.22 -5.07 14.24
N TRP A 207 7.66 -5.17 13.02
CA TRP A 207 8.38 -5.66 11.86
C TRP A 207 9.46 -4.68 11.38
N GLN A 208 9.21 -3.38 11.41
CA GLN A 208 10.22 -2.38 11.09
C GLN A 208 11.44 -2.48 12.01
N ILE A 209 11.22 -2.53 13.33
CA ILE A 209 12.29 -2.75 14.32
C ILE A 209 13.03 -4.05 14.06
N ALA A 210 12.29 -5.11 13.70
CA ALA A 210 12.89 -6.41 13.40
C ALA A 210 13.82 -6.36 12.19
N VAL A 211 13.41 -5.66 11.14
CA VAL A 211 14.19 -5.48 9.91
C VAL A 211 15.48 -4.72 10.21
N GLU A 212 15.42 -3.62 10.97
CA GLU A 212 16.61 -2.86 11.38
C GLU A 212 17.60 -3.71 12.20
N GLN A 213 17.08 -4.55 13.09
CA GLN A 213 17.90 -5.50 13.87
C GLN A 213 18.54 -6.56 12.96
N ALA A 214 17.77 -7.10 12.01
CA ALA A 214 18.25 -8.11 11.07
C ALA A 214 19.33 -7.55 10.11
N GLU A 215 19.17 -6.30 9.67
CA GLU A 215 20.19 -5.61 8.89
C GLU A 215 21.49 -5.42 9.68
N SER A 216 21.38 -4.98 10.93
CA SER A 216 22.52 -4.82 11.81
C SER A 216 23.27 -6.13 12.01
N LEU A 217 22.54 -7.24 12.20
CA LEU A 217 23.11 -8.58 12.33
C LEU A 217 23.81 -9.02 11.03
N ALA A 218 23.18 -8.79 9.89
CA ALA A 218 23.75 -9.12 8.56
C ALA A 218 25.01 -8.30 8.27
N LYS A 219 25.03 -7.01 8.64
CA LYS A 219 26.21 -6.13 8.54
C LYS A 219 27.37 -6.65 9.40
N LEU A 220 27.12 -7.04 10.64
CA LEU A 220 28.12 -7.64 11.53
C LEU A 220 28.68 -8.96 10.97
N ALA A 221 27.83 -9.77 10.33
CA ALA A 221 28.24 -11.02 9.68
C ALA A 221 28.93 -10.82 8.32
N GLY A 222 28.98 -9.61 7.78
CA GLY A 222 29.52 -9.32 6.44
C GLY A 222 28.68 -9.94 5.31
N LYS A 223 27.40 -10.24 5.54
CA LYS A 223 26.48 -10.95 4.64
C LYS A 223 25.21 -10.15 4.36
N VAL A 224 25.36 -8.88 3.98
CA VAL A 224 24.22 -8.04 3.57
C VAL A 224 23.83 -8.39 2.13
N PRO A 225 22.59 -8.78 1.85
CA PRO A 225 22.14 -9.03 0.48
C PRO A 225 22.19 -7.76 -0.37
N ALA A 226 22.75 -7.87 -1.58
CA ALA A 226 22.88 -6.74 -2.50
C ALA A 226 21.50 -6.19 -2.90
N GLY A 227 21.33 -4.85 -2.80
CA GLY A 227 20.09 -4.18 -3.19
C GLY A 227 18.95 -4.24 -2.16
N LEU A 228 19.07 -5.04 -1.10
CA LEU A 228 18.05 -5.21 -0.07
C LEU A 228 17.81 -3.92 0.71
N GLU A 229 18.87 -3.20 1.11
CA GLU A 229 18.75 -1.91 1.82
C GLU A 229 17.86 -0.92 1.07
N ARG A 230 18.13 -0.72 -0.23
CA ARG A 230 17.31 0.16 -1.07
C ARG A 230 15.85 -0.28 -1.19
N SER A 231 15.62 -1.59 -1.19
CA SER A 231 14.26 -2.13 -1.32
C SER A 231 13.49 -2.00 -0.02
N ILE A 232 14.15 -2.15 1.12
CA ILE A 232 13.58 -1.93 2.44
C ILE A 232 13.32 -0.44 2.65
N GLU A 233 14.26 0.44 2.31
CA GLU A 233 14.07 1.89 2.36
C GLU A 233 12.89 2.34 1.49
N LYS A 234 12.79 1.82 0.25
CA LYS A 234 11.65 2.09 -0.63
C LYS A 234 10.35 1.53 -0.07
N ALA A 235 10.36 0.33 0.52
CA ALA A 235 9.18 -0.24 1.14
C ALA A 235 8.77 0.54 2.39
N ALA A 236 9.72 1.00 3.19
CA ALA A 236 9.46 1.88 4.33
C ALA A 236 8.89 3.25 3.89
N GLN A 237 9.39 3.80 2.78
CA GLN A 237 8.86 5.03 2.18
C GLN A 237 7.48 4.82 1.54
N ALA A 238 7.26 3.69 0.84
CA ALA A 238 5.97 3.30 0.27
C ALA A 238 4.94 2.87 1.34
N ALA A 239 5.39 2.54 2.57
CA ALA A 239 4.50 2.19 3.68
C ALA A 239 3.66 3.39 4.18
N VAL A 240 4.03 4.62 3.84
CA VAL A 240 3.20 5.80 4.08
C VAL A 240 2.36 6.06 2.83
N ASP A 241 1.24 5.35 2.69
CA ASP A 241 0.21 5.74 1.74
C ASP A 241 -0.30 7.12 2.17
N TRP A 242 0.13 8.16 1.45
CA TRP A 242 -0.24 9.54 1.74
C TRP A 242 -1.77 9.75 1.71
N ARG A 243 -2.51 8.90 0.98
CA ARG A 243 -3.99 8.88 0.99
C ARG A 243 -4.53 8.39 2.32
N GLU A 244 -3.93 7.36 2.89
CA GLU A 244 -4.28 6.85 4.23
C GLU A 244 -3.93 7.88 5.31
N LEU A 245 -2.82 8.56 5.14
CA LEU A 245 -2.39 9.63 6.03
C LEU A 245 -3.35 10.83 5.96
N LEU A 246 -3.78 11.23 4.75
CA LEU A 246 -4.84 12.22 4.57
C LEU A 246 -6.15 11.78 5.23
N ARG A 247 -6.54 10.53 5.03
CA ARG A 247 -7.76 9.97 5.65
C ARG A 247 -7.69 10.03 7.17
N ARG A 248 -6.54 9.72 7.77
CA ARG A 248 -6.31 9.87 9.21
C ARG A 248 -6.36 11.32 9.67
N LEU A 249 -5.63 12.21 9.01
CA LEU A 249 -5.67 13.65 9.31
C LEU A 249 -7.09 14.20 9.26
N TRP A 250 -7.88 13.78 8.29
CA TRP A 250 -9.27 14.22 8.18
C TRP A 250 -10.19 13.55 9.22
N SER A 251 -9.96 12.29 9.56
CA SER A 251 -10.69 11.61 10.62
C SER A 251 -10.43 12.23 11.99
N ASP A 252 -9.20 12.67 12.24
CA ASP A 252 -8.79 13.24 13.52
C ASP A 252 -9.19 14.73 13.65
N THR A 253 -9.26 15.44 12.52
CA THR A 253 -9.54 16.88 12.48
C THR A 253 -11.02 17.19 12.19
N ALA A 254 -11.84 16.19 11.83
CA ALA A 254 -13.26 16.39 11.56
C ALA A 254 -13.95 16.95 12.81
N PRO A 255 -14.54 18.17 12.76
CA PRO A 255 -15.24 18.72 13.89
C PRO A 255 -16.40 17.78 14.26
N ALA A 256 -16.40 17.31 15.48
CA ALA A 256 -17.50 16.55 16.03
C ALA A 256 -18.59 17.54 16.42
N ASP A 257 -19.63 17.65 15.61
CA ASP A 257 -20.81 18.39 16.02
C ASP A 257 -21.69 17.51 16.89
N TYR A 258 -22.40 18.14 17.85
CA TYR A 258 -23.28 17.46 18.78
C TYR A 258 -24.73 17.55 18.29
N SER A 259 -25.33 16.41 17.94
CA SER A 259 -26.73 16.35 17.53
C SER A 259 -27.63 15.76 18.61
N TRP A 260 -28.66 16.50 18.96
CA TRP A 260 -29.73 16.03 19.82
C TRP A 260 -30.69 15.04 19.14
N MET A 261 -30.68 15.00 17.81
CA MET A 261 -31.50 14.06 17.04
C MET A 261 -30.98 12.60 17.11
N ARG A 262 -29.71 12.41 17.44
CA ARG A 262 -29.08 11.09 17.64
C ARG A 262 -28.45 11.04 19.03
N PRO A 263 -29.23 10.78 20.09
CA PRO A 263 -28.68 10.79 21.45
C PRO A 263 -27.67 9.66 21.67
N ASN A 264 -26.75 9.91 22.59
CA ASN A 264 -25.73 8.93 22.98
C ASN A 264 -26.38 7.75 23.70
N ARG A 265 -26.50 6.62 23.03
CA ARG A 265 -27.20 5.42 23.54
C ARG A 265 -26.57 4.84 24.81
N ARG A 266 -25.30 5.16 25.11
CA ARG A 266 -24.59 4.67 26.30
C ARG A 266 -25.22 5.22 27.62
N HIS A 267 -25.85 6.36 27.58
CA HIS A 267 -26.35 7.03 28.79
C HIS A 267 -27.89 7.04 28.90
N ILE A 268 -28.59 6.56 27.88
CA ILE A 268 -30.08 6.51 27.87
C ILE A 268 -30.59 5.60 28.99
N TRP A 269 -29.93 4.49 29.27
CA TRP A 269 -30.32 3.57 30.36
C TRP A 269 -30.21 4.19 31.74
N ALA A 270 -29.36 5.21 31.91
CA ALA A 270 -29.22 5.99 33.16
C ALA A 270 -30.19 7.18 33.23
N GLY A 271 -31.13 7.29 32.30
CA GLY A 271 -32.07 8.41 32.21
C GLY A 271 -31.45 9.73 31.73
N LEU A 272 -30.21 9.70 31.25
CA LEU A 272 -29.51 10.88 30.75
C LEU A 272 -29.64 10.96 29.23
N TYR A 273 -30.32 12.00 28.76
CA TYR A 273 -30.46 12.32 27.34
C TYR A 273 -29.31 13.27 26.94
N LEU A 274 -28.19 12.70 26.51
CA LEU A 274 -27.02 13.46 26.06
C LEU A 274 -26.93 13.47 24.52
N PRO A 275 -26.49 14.59 23.92
CA PRO A 275 -26.32 14.63 22.46
C PRO A 275 -25.29 13.60 22.00
N GLY A 276 -25.56 12.99 20.88
CA GLY A 276 -24.59 12.12 20.19
C GLY A 276 -23.67 12.94 19.29
N THR A 277 -22.45 12.47 19.10
CA THR A 277 -21.50 13.07 18.18
C THR A 277 -21.90 12.68 16.74
N VAL A 278 -22.14 13.65 15.90
CA VAL A 278 -22.34 13.48 14.46
C VAL A 278 -21.06 13.96 13.78
N ARG A 279 -20.38 13.08 13.07
CA ARG A 279 -19.28 13.48 12.19
C ARG A 279 -19.91 13.89 10.86
N GLU A 280 -19.97 15.16 10.58
CA GLU A 280 -20.31 15.68 9.25
C GLU A 280 -19.06 15.64 8.42
N GLY A 281 -18.87 14.64 7.56
CA GLY A 281 -17.90 14.53 6.48
C GLY A 281 -16.56 15.27 6.59
N VAL A 282 -15.80 15.29 5.51
CA VAL A 282 -14.61 16.13 5.40
C VAL A 282 -15.05 17.56 5.11
N GLY A 283 -14.59 18.53 5.92
CA GLY A 283 -14.93 19.93 5.76
C GLY A 283 -14.29 20.58 4.53
N GLU A 284 -13.86 21.82 4.67
CA GLU A 284 -13.20 22.57 3.61
C GLU A 284 -11.71 22.21 3.53
N ILE A 285 -11.22 21.87 2.34
CA ILE A 285 -9.80 21.52 2.10
C ILE A 285 -9.18 22.43 1.05
N ALA A 286 -7.86 22.61 1.12
CA ALA A 286 -7.11 23.32 0.10
C ALA A 286 -6.04 22.40 -0.51
N ILE A 287 -5.90 22.44 -1.83
CA ILE A 287 -4.88 21.71 -2.59
C ILE A 287 -4.10 22.71 -3.42
N ALA A 288 -2.80 22.83 -3.18
CA ALA A 288 -1.92 23.70 -3.94
C ALA A 288 -1.12 22.86 -4.94
N VAL A 289 -1.26 23.17 -6.22
CA VAL A 289 -0.63 22.50 -7.36
C VAL A 289 0.53 23.35 -7.86
N ASP A 290 1.73 22.84 -7.74
CA ASP A 290 2.94 23.46 -8.25
C ASP A 290 2.95 23.37 -9.78
N CYS A 291 2.95 24.55 -10.43
CA CYS A 291 2.98 24.70 -11.88
C CYS A 291 4.30 25.34 -12.34
N SER A 292 5.35 25.28 -11.52
CA SER A 292 6.67 25.81 -11.85
C SER A 292 7.33 25.07 -13.02
N GLY A 293 8.33 25.68 -13.61
CA GLY A 293 9.04 25.12 -14.77
C GLY A 293 9.81 23.81 -14.48
N SER A 294 10.02 23.46 -13.21
CA SER A 294 10.61 22.17 -12.80
C SER A 294 9.62 21.02 -12.84
N VAL A 295 8.30 21.31 -12.80
CA VAL A 295 7.24 20.29 -12.85
C VAL A 295 6.87 19.97 -14.29
N SER A 296 7.12 18.75 -14.72
CA SER A 296 6.82 18.29 -16.08
C SER A 296 5.32 18.07 -16.32
N ALA A 297 4.87 18.12 -17.58
CA ALA A 297 3.48 17.82 -17.96
C ALA A 297 3.03 16.41 -17.48
N ARG A 298 3.96 15.45 -17.40
CA ARG A 298 3.69 14.12 -16.86
C ARG A 298 3.39 14.16 -15.35
N GLN A 299 4.15 14.94 -14.57
CA GLN A 299 3.92 15.13 -13.14
C GLN A 299 2.58 15.85 -12.88
N LEU A 300 2.24 16.87 -13.69
CA LEU A 300 0.92 17.50 -13.63
C LEU A 300 -0.23 16.52 -13.88
N GLY A 301 -0.06 15.59 -14.82
CA GLY A 301 -1.05 14.52 -15.06
C GLY A 301 -1.20 13.58 -13.86
N ILE A 302 -0.11 13.29 -13.15
CA ILE A 302 -0.14 12.51 -11.89
C ILE A 302 -0.89 13.31 -10.81
N PHE A 303 -0.58 14.60 -10.65
CA PHE A 303 -1.27 15.48 -9.70
C PHE A 303 -2.77 15.53 -9.97
N GLU A 304 -3.18 15.63 -11.25
CA GLU A 304 -4.59 15.61 -11.63
C GLU A 304 -5.28 14.30 -11.22
N ALA A 305 -4.67 13.17 -11.53
CA ALA A 305 -5.21 11.86 -11.16
C ALA A 305 -5.34 11.70 -9.63
N GLU A 306 -4.35 12.21 -8.88
CA GLU A 306 -4.37 12.18 -7.43
C GLU A 306 -5.46 13.07 -6.82
N ILE A 307 -5.61 14.30 -7.29
CA ILE A 307 -6.68 15.20 -6.85
C ILE A 307 -8.05 14.58 -7.11
N ARG A 308 -8.24 14.00 -8.28
CA ARG A 308 -9.49 13.31 -8.63
C ARG A 308 -9.77 12.16 -7.66
N SER A 309 -8.77 11.33 -7.39
CA SER A 309 -8.88 10.20 -6.43
C SER A 309 -9.24 10.66 -5.02
N ILE A 310 -8.65 11.77 -4.54
CA ILE A 310 -8.97 12.35 -3.23
C ILE A 310 -10.44 12.77 -3.17
N LEU A 311 -10.88 13.51 -4.17
CA LEU A 311 -12.20 14.12 -4.17
C LEU A 311 -13.32 13.09 -4.38
N GLU A 312 -13.09 12.06 -5.19
CA GLU A 312 -14.03 10.95 -5.36
C GLU A 312 -14.12 10.07 -4.10
N GLY A 313 -12.99 9.84 -3.43
CA GLY A 313 -12.92 8.99 -2.24
C GLY A 313 -13.45 9.62 -0.97
N GLN A 314 -13.18 10.91 -0.74
CA GLN A 314 -13.44 11.58 0.53
C GLN A 314 -14.63 12.56 0.51
N ARG A 315 -15.05 13.01 -0.68
CA ARG A 315 -16.20 13.92 -0.90
C ARG A 315 -16.22 15.12 0.09
N PRO A 316 -15.16 15.95 0.11
CA PRO A 316 -15.11 17.12 0.97
C PRO A 316 -16.26 18.07 0.63
N GLN A 317 -16.73 18.85 1.61
CA GLN A 317 -17.79 19.83 1.40
C GLN A 317 -17.39 20.89 0.38
N ARG A 318 -16.15 21.38 0.47
CA ARG A 318 -15.58 22.34 -0.46
C ARG A 318 -14.08 22.10 -0.63
N THR A 319 -13.59 22.24 -1.86
CA THR A 319 -12.17 22.09 -2.21
C THR A 319 -11.69 23.30 -2.97
N HIS A 320 -10.64 23.94 -2.48
CA HIS A 320 -9.94 25.02 -3.18
C HIS A 320 -8.68 24.45 -3.82
N VAL A 321 -8.60 24.54 -5.14
CA VAL A 321 -7.41 24.14 -5.92
C VAL A 321 -6.66 25.40 -6.35
N LEU A 322 -5.49 25.61 -5.77
CA LEU A 322 -4.62 26.75 -6.04
C LEU A 322 -3.54 26.35 -7.04
N TYR A 323 -3.47 27.00 -8.18
CA TYR A 323 -2.37 26.83 -9.15
C TYR A 323 -1.34 27.92 -8.92
N PHE A 324 -0.14 27.53 -8.55
CA PHE A 324 0.91 28.47 -8.19
C PHE A 324 2.27 28.14 -8.81
N ASP A 325 3.11 29.15 -8.90
CA ASP A 325 4.55 29.06 -9.12
C ASP A 325 5.24 30.07 -8.18
N ALA A 326 5.76 31.19 -8.63
CA ALA A 326 6.18 32.30 -7.77
C ALA A 326 4.99 33.10 -7.20
N LEU A 327 3.79 32.94 -7.78
CA LEU A 327 2.52 33.61 -7.42
C LEU A 327 1.38 32.62 -7.58
N VAL A 328 0.23 32.89 -6.94
CA VAL A 328 -1.02 32.15 -7.22
C VAL A 328 -1.65 32.73 -8.47
N HIS A 329 -1.70 31.93 -9.55
CA HIS A 329 -2.21 32.34 -10.85
C HIS A 329 -3.72 32.16 -10.98
N LYS A 330 -4.26 31.11 -10.40
CA LYS A 330 -5.67 30.73 -10.49
C LYS A 330 -6.08 29.94 -9.26
N VAL A 331 -7.31 30.10 -8.86
CA VAL A 331 -7.94 29.25 -7.86
C VAL A 331 -9.28 28.77 -8.38
N ASP A 332 -9.48 27.46 -8.35
CA ASP A 332 -10.74 26.82 -8.68
C ASP A 332 -11.36 26.27 -7.40
N THR A 333 -12.64 26.54 -7.19
CA THR A 333 -13.39 26.04 -6.03
C THR A 333 -14.42 25.02 -6.50
N TYR A 334 -14.38 23.83 -5.91
CA TYR A 334 -15.30 22.74 -6.23
C TYR A 334 -16.15 22.40 -5.01
N GLU A 335 -17.43 22.19 -5.20
CA GLU A 335 -18.35 21.66 -4.20
C GLU A 335 -18.44 20.13 -4.30
N ALA A 336 -18.95 19.49 -3.25
CA ALA A 336 -19.06 18.03 -3.19
C ALA A 336 -19.79 17.46 -4.41
N GLY A 337 -19.13 16.57 -5.16
CA GLY A 337 -19.70 15.88 -6.32
C GLY A 337 -19.60 16.62 -7.65
N GLN A 338 -18.97 17.80 -7.70
CA GLN A 338 -18.70 18.47 -8.98
C GLN A 338 -17.58 17.77 -9.75
N PRO A 339 -17.69 17.62 -11.11
CA PRO A 339 -16.61 17.09 -11.92
C PRO A 339 -15.43 18.06 -11.95
N ILE A 340 -14.23 17.53 -11.77
CA ILE A 340 -13.00 18.30 -11.67
C ILE A 340 -12.36 18.38 -13.04
N GLN A 341 -12.02 19.59 -13.44
CA GLN A 341 -11.20 19.88 -14.63
C GLN A 341 -10.04 20.78 -14.18
N LEU A 342 -8.87 20.20 -14.04
CA LEU A 342 -7.68 20.96 -13.68
C LEU A 342 -7.17 21.72 -14.91
N GLN A 343 -6.85 22.99 -14.69
CA GLN A 343 -6.29 23.87 -15.72
C GLN A 343 -5.02 24.52 -15.18
N PRO A 344 -3.91 23.77 -15.10
CA PRO A 344 -2.66 24.30 -14.57
C PRO A 344 -2.19 25.52 -15.39
N LYS A 345 -1.83 26.57 -14.68
CA LYS A 345 -1.22 27.79 -15.23
C LYS A 345 0.02 28.13 -14.44
N GLY A 346 1.14 28.31 -15.09
CA GLY A 346 2.42 28.68 -14.47
C GLY A 346 3.58 28.46 -15.43
N GLY A 347 4.79 28.37 -14.92
CA GLY A 347 6.03 28.17 -15.69
C GLY A 347 7.22 28.95 -15.13
N GLY A 348 7.05 29.62 -13.98
CA GLY A 348 8.08 30.40 -13.29
C GLY A 348 8.89 29.60 -12.29
N GLY A 349 9.49 30.31 -11.32
CA GLY A 349 10.11 29.72 -10.12
C GLY A 349 9.06 29.30 -9.10
N THR A 350 9.48 28.71 -7.95
CA THR A 350 8.55 28.21 -6.94
C THR A 350 8.63 28.99 -5.64
N ASP A 351 7.51 29.55 -5.19
CA ASP A 351 7.35 30.18 -3.88
C ASP A 351 6.05 29.72 -3.23
N PHE A 352 6.14 29.08 -2.07
CA PHE A 352 4.98 28.54 -1.35
C PHE A 352 4.22 29.60 -0.57
N ARG A 353 4.86 30.74 -0.21
CA ARG A 353 4.28 31.79 0.63
C ARG A 353 2.98 32.39 0.09
N PRO A 354 2.84 32.67 -1.22
CA PRO A 354 1.59 33.21 -1.76
C PRO A 354 0.37 32.33 -1.55
N CYS A 355 0.51 31.00 -1.46
CA CYS A 355 -0.60 30.11 -1.19
C CYS A 355 -1.17 30.32 0.22
N PHE A 356 -0.31 30.48 1.22
CA PHE A 356 -0.72 30.77 2.59
C PHE A 356 -1.34 32.16 2.70
N GLN A 357 -0.73 33.17 2.07
CA GLN A 357 -1.25 34.54 2.03
C GLN A 357 -2.65 34.58 1.40
N TRP A 358 -2.87 33.87 0.30
CA TRP A 358 -4.17 33.83 -0.36
C TRP A 358 -5.24 33.22 0.55
N LEU A 359 -4.94 32.16 1.28
CA LEU A 359 -5.88 31.55 2.24
C LEU A 359 -6.22 32.52 3.37
N ASP A 360 -5.22 33.19 3.92
CA ASP A 360 -5.41 34.19 5.00
C ASP A 360 -6.22 35.40 4.53
N GLU A 361 -5.93 35.95 3.35
CA GLU A 361 -6.65 37.10 2.77
C GLU A 361 -8.13 36.77 2.46
N ASN A 362 -8.43 35.52 2.12
CA ASN A 362 -9.81 35.09 1.86
C ASN A 362 -10.52 34.55 3.12
N GLY A 363 -9.85 34.56 4.28
CA GLY A 363 -10.40 34.09 5.54
C GLY A 363 -10.69 32.59 5.55
N ILE A 364 -9.98 31.80 4.73
CA ILE A 364 -10.16 30.35 4.59
C ILE A 364 -9.20 29.65 5.54
N VAL A 365 -9.75 28.89 6.48
CA VAL A 365 -9.00 28.00 7.37
C VAL A 365 -9.30 26.56 6.96
N PRO A 366 -8.51 25.97 6.05
CA PRO A 366 -8.80 24.64 5.57
C PRO A 366 -8.52 23.61 6.66
N GLN A 367 -9.29 22.51 6.64
CA GLN A 367 -9.05 21.36 7.51
C GLN A 367 -7.67 20.75 7.28
N THR A 368 -7.18 20.83 6.05
CA THR A 368 -5.80 20.45 5.65
C THR A 368 -5.43 21.18 4.36
N LEU A 369 -4.19 21.62 4.28
CA LEU A 369 -3.59 22.12 3.04
C LEU A 369 -2.63 21.05 2.49
N VAL A 370 -2.87 20.62 1.26
CA VAL A 370 -2.04 19.64 0.55
C VAL A 370 -1.25 20.34 -0.56
N PHE A 371 0.06 20.25 -0.53
CA PHE A 371 0.93 20.69 -1.63
C PHE A 371 1.30 19.49 -2.51
N LEU A 372 1.18 19.65 -3.82
CA LEU A 372 1.67 18.73 -4.83
C LEU A 372 2.84 19.44 -5.54
N THR A 373 4.08 19.06 -5.24
CA THR A 373 5.28 19.81 -5.62
C THR A 373 6.53 18.92 -5.66
N ASP A 374 7.64 19.42 -6.21
CA ASP A 374 8.98 18.83 -6.10
C ASP A 374 9.76 19.34 -4.87
N LEU A 375 9.13 20.21 -4.04
CA LEU A 375 9.71 20.87 -2.86
C LEU A 375 10.93 21.78 -3.18
N ASN A 376 11.06 22.26 -4.42
CA ASN A 376 12.14 23.12 -4.83
C ASN A 376 11.71 24.59 -4.83
N GLY A 377 11.56 25.21 -3.66
CA GLY A 377 11.03 26.57 -3.56
C GLY A 377 11.28 27.25 -2.22
N THR A 378 10.71 28.44 -2.06
CA THR A 378 10.82 29.26 -0.86
C THR A 378 9.66 28.98 0.09
N PHE A 379 9.97 28.64 1.33
CA PHE A 379 8.99 28.32 2.37
C PHE A 379 8.66 29.55 3.23
N PRO A 380 7.47 29.59 3.86
CA PRO A 380 7.18 30.59 4.89
C PRO A 380 8.01 30.33 6.16
N SER A 381 8.23 31.40 6.92
CA SER A 381 9.04 31.37 8.15
C SER A 381 8.34 30.71 9.34
N ALA A 382 7.02 30.62 9.31
CA ALA A 382 6.21 30.05 10.38
C ALA A 382 5.19 29.03 9.81
N ALA A 383 4.91 28.00 10.60
CA ALA A 383 3.86 27.03 10.28
C ALA A 383 2.47 27.65 10.49
N PRO A 384 1.47 27.34 9.65
CA PRO A 384 0.09 27.76 9.85
C PRO A 384 -0.55 27.02 11.03
N ALA A 385 -1.74 27.46 11.44
CA ALA A 385 -2.51 26.81 12.51
C ALA A 385 -3.20 25.49 12.08
N TYR A 386 -3.25 25.21 10.79
CA TYR A 386 -3.86 24.01 10.21
C TYR A 386 -2.79 23.03 9.71
N PRO A 387 -3.09 21.73 9.62
CA PRO A 387 -2.19 20.72 9.12
C PRO A 387 -1.77 20.98 7.66
N VAL A 388 -0.49 20.80 7.36
CA VAL A 388 0.07 20.88 6.00
C VAL A 388 0.68 19.56 5.63
N LEU A 389 0.30 19.04 4.45
CA LEU A 389 0.85 17.85 3.83
C LEU A 389 1.60 18.23 2.55
N TRP A 390 2.84 17.80 2.45
CA TRP A 390 3.70 18.00 1.29
C TRP A 390 3.82 16.68 0.54
N ALA A 391 3.01 16.48 -0.50
CA ALA A 391 3.12 15.34 -1.40
C ALA A 391 4.17 15.67 -2.46
N SER A 392 5.36 15.07 -2.31
CA SER A 392 6.52 15.43 -3.12
C SER A 392 6.93 14.33 -4.08
N THR A 393 7.30 14.72 -5.31
CA THR A 393 7.91 13.84 -6.31
C THR A 393 9.40 13.59 -6.06
N GLU A 394 10.02 14.37 -5.17
CA GLU A 394 11.42 14.23 -4.78
C GLU A 394 11.59 14.05 -3.27
N SER A 395 12.68 13.37 -2.85
CA SER A 395 13.01 13.15 -1.44
C SER A 395 13.68 14.37 -0.85
N ARG A 396 12.88 15.39 -0.52
CA ARG A 396 13.34 16.63 0.14
C ARG A 396 12.62 16.85 1.46
N HIS A 397 13.15 17.72 2.29
CA HIS A 397 12.56 18.08 3.58
C HIS A 397 11.86 19.43 3.51
N ALA A 398 10.69 19.52 4.11
CA ALA A 398 10.01 20.79 4.38
C ALA A 398 10.29 21.25 5.83
N PRO A 399 10.28 22.55 6.11
CA PRO A 399 10.56 23.08 7.45
C PRO A 399 9.46 22.78 8.47
N PHE A 400 8.25 22.47 8.02
CA PHE A 400 7.10 22.09 8.83
C PHE A 400 6.13 21.25 8.02
N GLY A 401 5.12 20.69 8.69
CA GLY A 401 4.16 19.78 8.07
C GLY A 401 4.74 18.38 7.86
N GLN A 402 3.97 17.53 7.20
CA GLN A 402 4.37 16.16 6.92
C GLN A 402 4.71 16.02 5.44
N VAL A 403 5.92 15.53 5.15
CA VAL A 403 6.38 15.26 3.78
C VAL A 403 6.10 13.78 3.48
N VAL A 404 5.45 13.54 2.35
CA VAL A 404 5.15 12.21 1.87
C VAL A 404 5.61 12.06 0.43
N PRO A 405 6.41 11.05 0.11
CA PRO A 405 6.85 10.83 -1.24
C PRO A 405 5.67 10.41 -2.12
N MET A 406 5.52 11.08 -3.27
CA MET A 406 4.67 10.61 -4.35
C MET A 406 5.51 9.73 -5.27
N GLU A 407 5.09 8.50 -5.50
CA GLU A 407 5.77 7.67 -6.48
C GLU A 407 5.65 8.31 -7.86
N SER A 408 6.77 8.68 -8.45
CA SER A 408 6.82 9.06 -9.87
C SER A 408 6.50 7.81 -10.71
N ALA A 409 5.37 7.83 -11.40
CA ALA A 409 4.91 6.75 -12.27
C ALA A 409 5.90 6.43 -13.41
#